data_ec6bdb3fc3a10dd62372ca08c5859122
#
_entry.id   ec6bdb3fc3a10dd62372ca08c5859122
#
_cell.length_a   1.000
_cell.length_b   1.000
_cell.length_c   1.000
_cell.angle_alpha   90.00
_cell.angle_beta   90.00
_cell.angle_gamma   90.00
#
_symmetry.space_group_name_H-M   'P 1'
#
loop_
_entity.id
_entity.type
_entity.pdbx_description
1 polymer ?
#
loop_
_entity_poly.entity_id
_entity_poly.type
_entity_poly.pdbx_seq_one_letter_code
_entity_poly.pdbx_strand_id
1 'polypeptide(L)'
;MYDVIIIGAGVTGCAVARELSRYKVNVCVLDKEEDVCSGTSKANSAIIHAGFDAPAGSLMARFNVRGNEMMDDYARDLDIPFKRNGAMVVCIHESEKDGLKDLYDRGIANGVKGLEILDREQALEKEPNLTENVVAALYAPTSGIICPFILNIAMAENANANGVEFFFNTEVEAITPAVCDKSGD
;
A
#
# COMPACT_ATOMS: atom_id res chain seq x y z
N MET A 1 19.89 -10.80 21.55
CA MET A 1 19.11 -9.57 21.90
C MET A 1 18.78 -8.88 20.60
N TYR A 2 17.57 -8.39 20.42
CA TYR A 2 17.18 -7.66 19.20
C TYR A 2 17.28 -6.16 19.45
N ASP A 3 17.69 -5.44 18.42
CA ASP A 3 17.72 -3.97 18.41
C ASP A 3 16.35 -3.41 18.07
N VAL A 4 15.57 -4.16 17.22
CA VAL A 4 14.21 -3.81 16.81
C VAL A 4 13.30 -5.03 16.86
N ILE A 5 12.12 -4.86 17.44
CA ILE A 5 11.04 -5.84 17.44
C ILE A 5 9.87 -5.24 16.69
N ILE A 6 9.40 -5.92 15.64
CA ILE A 6 8.23 -5.55 14.85
C ILE A 6 7.07 -6.42 15.32
N ILE A 7 5.94 -5.79 15.67
CA ILE A 7 4.73 -6.49 16.10
C ILE A 7 3.74 -6.51 14.93
N GLY A 8 3.51 -7.71 14.39
CA GLY A 8 2.62 -7.98 13.27
C GLY A 8 3.34 -8.24 11.95
N ALA A 9 3.08 -9.39 11.33
CA ALA A 9 3.60 -9.82 10.03
C ALA A 9 2.64 -9.55 8.85
N GLY A 10 1.82 -8.51 8.96
CA GLY A 10 1.07 -7.96 7.84
C GLY A 10 1.98 -7.15 6.90
N VAL A 11 1.41 -6.63 5.80
CA VAL A 11 2.16 -5.90 4.76
C VAL A 11 3.04 -4.78 5.32
N THR A 12 2.57 -4.04 6.32
CA THR A 12 3.33 -2.95 6.94
C THR A 12 4.54 -3.47 7.70
N GLY A 13 4.35 -4.49 8.56
CA GLY A 13 5.45 -5.07 9.33
C GLY A 13 6.50 -5.73 8.43
N CYS A 14 6.08 -6.47 7.41
CA CYS A 14 6.98 -7.09 6.44
C CYS A 14 7.73 -6.06 5.59
N ALA A 15 7.10 -4.94 5.22
CA ALA A 15 7.79 -3.85 4.52
C ALA A 15 8.86 -3.18 5.40
N VAL A 16 8.55 -2.94 6.69
CA VAL A 16 9.52 -2.40 7.66
C VAL A 16 10.65 -3.39 7.89
N ALA A 17 10.34 -4.67 8.05
CA ALA A 17 11.33 -5.74 8.23
C ALA A 17 12.31 -5.80 7.04
N ARG A 18 11.77 -5.81 5.81
CA ARG A 18 12.56 -5.78 4.58
C ARG A 18 13.47 -4.55 4.51
N GLU A 19 12.96 -3.39 4.84
CA GLU A 19 13.78 -2.18 4.79
C GLU A 19 14.88 -2.18 5.85
N LEU A 20 14.57 -2.62 7.07
CA LEU A 20 15.57 -2.74 8.15
C LEU A 20 16.63 -3.82 7.88
N SER A 21 16.29 -4.87 7.14
CA SER A 21 17.24 -5.93 6.79
C SER A 21 18.44 -5.45 5.95
N ARG A 22 18.37 -4.22 5.42
CA ARG A 22 19.48 -3.57 4.70
C ARG A 22 20.55 -2.98 5.62
N TYR A 23 20.30 -2.95 6.93
CA TYR A 23 21.17 -2.34 7.93
C TYR A 23 21.75 -3.40 8.86
N LYS A 24 22.83 -3.06 9.54
CA LYS A 24 23.47 -3.94 10.56
C LYS A 24 22.74 -3.81 11.89
N VAL A 25 21.50 -4.27 11.94
CA VAL A 25 20.63 -4.30 13.13
C VAL A 25 20.00 -5.68 13.26
N ASN A 26 19.86 -6.18 14.49
CA ASN A 26 19.19 -7.44 14.76
C ASN A 26 17.68 -7.17 14.86
N VAL A 27 16.91 -7.69 13.92
CA VAL A 27 15.48 -7.47 13.83
C VAL A 27 14.73 -8.78 13.99
N CYS A 28 13.64 -8.76 14.72
CA CYS A 28 12.65 -9.83 14.68
C CYS A 28 11.24 -9.30 14.46
N VAL A 29 10.40 -10.17 13.90
CA VAL A 29 8.97 -9.94 13.71
C VAL A 29 8.22 -10.95 14.57
N LEU A 30 7.27 -10.49 15.36
CA LEU A 30 6.38 -11.33 16.17
C LEU A 30 4.96 -11.25 15.60
N ASP A 31 4.32 -12.38 15.36
CA ASP A 31 2.90 -12.41 14.98
C ASP A 31 2.18 -13.49 15.80
N LYS A 32 0.96 -13.18 16.23
CA LYS A 32 0.12 -14.11 16.97
C LYS A 32 -0.46 -15.22 16.11
N GLU A 33 -0.55 -14.99 14.82
CA GLU A 33 -1.06 -15.94 13.86
C GLU A 33 0.02 -16.96 13.44
N GLU A 34 -0.40 -17.99 12.72
CA GLU A 34 0.50 -19.07 12.28
C GLU A 34 1.36 -18.73 11.05
N ASP A 35 1.01 -17.63 10.34
CA ASP A 35 1.69 -17.23 9.12
C ASP A 35 1.56 -15.73 8.87
N VAL A 36 2.37 -15.21 7.94
CA VAL A 36 2.27 -13.82 7.44
C VAL A 36 0.94 -13.58 6.75
N CYS A 37 0.57 -12.32 6.56
CA CYS A 37 -0.63 -11.94 5.80
C CYS A 37 -1.96 -12.45 6.37
N SER A 38 -2.02 -12.86 7.62
CA SER A 38 -3.21 -13.50 8.20
C SER A 38 -4.34 -12.55 8.59
N GLY A 39 -4.05 -11.23 8.67
CA GLY A 39 -5.00 -10.18 9.01
C GLY A 39 -5.57 -9.43 7.81
N THR A 40 -5.71 -8.11 7.94
CA THR A 40 -6.27 -7.20 6.92
C THR A 40 -5.51 -7.25 5.58
N SER A 41 -4.23 -7.58 5.60
CA SER A 41 -3.40 -7.63 4.38
C SER A 41 -3.88 -8.67 3.36
N LYS A 42 -4.62 -9.70 3.77
CA LYS A 42 -5.25 -10.68 2.86
C LYS A 42 -6.65 -10.28 2.40
N ALA A 43 -7.31 -9.35 3.09
CA ALA A 43 -8.72 -9.02 2.93
C ALA A 43 -8.89 -7.58 2.42
N ASN A 44 -8.46 -7.33 1.19
CA ASN A 44 -8.54 -6.03 0.52
C ASN A 44 -8.80 -6.20 -0.98
N SER A 45 -8.97 -5.09 -1.69
CA SER A 45 -9.31 -5.05 -3.11
C SER A 45 -8.12 -5.25 -4.06
N ALA A 46 -6.92 -5.45 -3.55
CA ALA A 46 -5.68 -5.60 -4.35
C ALA A 46 -5.32 -4.38 -5.22
N ILE A 47 -5.90 -3.22 -4.94
CA ILE A 47 -5.70 -2.00 -5.72
C ILE A 47 -4.50 -1.23 -5.16
N ILE A 48 -3.58 -0.87 -6.05
CA ILE A 48 -2.58 0.16 -5.80
C ILE A 48 -3.19 1.50 -6.18
N HIS A 49 -3.64 2.24 -5.17
CA HIS A 49 -4.30 3.53 -5.35
C HIS A 49 -3.34 4.58 -5.90
N ALA A 50 -3.84 5.44 -6.79
CA ALA A 50 -3.06 6.55 -7.35
C ALA A 50 -2.82 7.68 -6.34
N GLY A 51 -3.77 7.92 -5.40
CA GLY A 51 -3.64 8.92 -4.34
C GLY A 51 -4.53 10.17 -4.50
N PHE A 52 -5.54 10.12 -5.38
CA PHE A 52 -6.43 11.26 -5.64
C PHE A 52 -7.50 11.48 -4.55
N ASP A 53 -7.83 10.46 -3.76
CA ASP A 53 -8.93 10.46 -2.79
C ASP A 53 -8.51 10.90 -1.38
N ALA A 54 -7.22 10.85 -1.06
CA ALA A 54 -6.74 11.29 0.25
C ALA A 54 -6.75 12.82 0.40
N PRO A 55 -7.13 13.36 1.58
CA PRO A 55 -7.13 14.81 1.82
C PRO A 55 -5.77 15.44 1.54
N ALA A 56 -5.76 16.52 0.77
CA ALA A 56 -4.53 17.21 0.39
C ALA A 56 -3.73 17.68 1.62
N GLY A 57 -2.40 17.53 1.57
CA GLY A 57 -1.49 17.90 2.65
C GLY A 57 -1.42 16.88 3.80
N SER A 58 -2.24 15.81 3.78
CA SER A 58 -2.18 14.76 4.79
C SER A 58 -1.00 13.80 4.57
N LEU A 59 -0.58 13.12 5.66
CA LEU A 59 0.39 12.02 5.55
C LEU A 59 -0.13 10.90 4.66
N MET A 60 -1.45 10.64 4.68
CA MET A 60 -2.10 9.66 3.81
C MET A 60 -1.88 9.99 2.34
N ALA A 61 -2.11 11.25 1.91
CA ALA A 61 -1.86 11.68 0.54
C ALA A 61 -0.39 11.50 0.15
N ARG A 62 0.52 12.00 0.99
CA ARG A 62 1.96 11.92 0.77
C ARG A 62 2.44 10.48 0.61
N PHE A 63 2.05 9.58 1.54
CA PHE A 63 2.53 8.20 1.52
C PHE A 63 1.81 7.34 0.49
N ASN A 64 0.56 7.67 0.12
CA ASN A 64 -0.13 6.97 -0.96
C ASN A 64 0.58 7.19 -2.29
N VAL A 65 0.84 8.45 -2.68
CA VAL A 65 1.57 8.77 -3.93
C VAL A 65 2.97 8.17 -3.91
N ARG A 66 3.70 8.33 -2.79
CA ARG A 66 5.05 7.78 -2.65
C ARG A 66 5.06 6.25 -2.74
N GLY A 67 4.15 5.56 -2.05
CA GLY A 67 4.03 4.10 -2.10
C GLY A 67 3.66 3.60 -3.50
N ASN A 68 2.77 4.32 -4.21
CA ASN A 68 2.44 4.01 -5.59
C ASN A 68 3.68 4.08 -6.51
N GLU A 69 4.50 5.12 -6.39
CA GLU A 69 5.73 5.28 -7.17
C GLU A 69 6.77 4.19 -6.88
N MET A 70 6.83 3.67 -5.66
CA MET A 70 7.76 2.61 -5.28
C MET A 70 7.35 1.22 -5.78
N MET A 71 6.11 1.03 -6.19
CA MET A 71 5.55 -0.29 -6.45
C MET A 71 6.18 -1.02 -7.64
N ASP A 72 6.59 -0.29 -8.68
CA ASP A 72 7.28 -0.89 -9.84
C ASP A 72 8.64 -1.48 -9.43
N ASP A 73 9.38 -0.78 -8.57
CA ASP A 73 10.67 -1.27 -8.06
C ASP A 73 10.46 -2.48 -7.15
N TYR A 74 9.47 -2.45 -6.25
CA TYR A 74 9.15 -3.60 -5.40
C TYR A 74 8.74 -4.82 -6.22
N ALA A 75 7.89 -4.63 -7.23
CA ALA A 75 7.43 -5.72 -8.09
C ALA A 75 8.59 -6.34 -8.87
N ARG A 76 9.48 -5.53 -9.42
CA ARG A 76 10.67 -5.99 -10.13
C ARG A 76 11.66 -6.70 -9.20
N ASP A 77 12.00 -6.07 -8.06
CA ASP A 77 13.04 -6.57 -7.17
C ASP A 77 12.65 -7.87 -6.45
N LEU A 78 11.35 -8.10 -6.26
CA LEU A 78 10.79 -9.25 -5.57
C LEU A 78 10.08 -10.24 -6.50
N ASP A 79 10.14 -10.03 -7.82
CA ASP A 79 9.48 -10.84 -8.85
C ASP A 79 7.97 -11.02 -8.59
N ILE A 80 7.28 -9.93 -8.24
CA ILE A 80 5.86 -9.93 -7.92
C ILE A 80 5.05 -9.57 -9.17
N PRO A 81 4.07 -10.40 -9.57
CA PRO A 81 3.15 -10.04 -10.64
C PRO A 81 2.38 -8.74 -10.31
N PHE A 82 2.62 -7.70 -11.09
CA PHE A 82 2.04 -6.39 -10.92
C PHE A 82 1.56 -5.85 -12.28
N LYS A 83 0.40 -5.20 -12.30
CA LYS A 83 -0.15 -4.62 -13.51
C LYS A 83 -0.67 -3.22 -13.26
N ARG A 84 -0.12 -2.23 -13.98
CA ARG A 84 -0.66 -0.87 -14.05
C ARG A 84 -1.75 -0.82 -15.12
N ASN A 85 -2.95 -1.21 -14.75
CA ASN A 85 -4.11 -1.19 -15.64
C ASN A 85 -4.97 0.09 -15.51
N GLY A 86 -4.55 1.01 -14.61
CA GLY A 86 -5.32 2.20 -14.29
C GLY A 86 -6.52 1.92 -13.40
N ALA A 87 -7.22 2.99 -13.05
CA ALA A 87 -8.50 2.94 -12.36
C ALA A 87 -9.39 4.07 -12.86
N MET A 88 -10.70 3.87 -12.82
CA MET A 88 -11.69 4.89 -13.15
C MET A 88 -12.65 5.10 -11.98
N VAL A 89 -12.97 6.37 -11.72
CA VAL A 89 -14.14 6.74 -10.93
C VAL A 89 -15.21 7.20 -11.92
N VAL A 90 -16.29 6.44 -12.03
CA VAL A 90 -17.31 6.63 -13.04
C VAL A 90 -18.46 7.47 -12.50
N CYS A 91 -18.92 8.44 -13.27
CA CYS A 91 -20.06 9.29 -13.03
C CYS A 91 -21.20 8.87 -13.95
N ILE A 92 -22.36 8.58 -13.40
CA ILE A 92 -23.56 8.16 -14.16
C ILE A 92 -24.67 9.21 -14.17
N HIS A 93 -24.51 10.29 -13.40
CA HIS A 93 -25.41 11.43 -13.38
C HIS A 93 -24.67 12.74 -13.60
N GLU A 94 -25.25 13.68 -14.35
CA GLU A 94 -24.66 15.01 -14.58
C GLU A 94 -24.33 15.75 -13.28
N SER A 95 -25.15 15.57 -12.24
CA SER A 95 -24.97 16.19 -10.91
C SER A 95 -23.72 15.70 -10.17
N GLU A 96 -23.07 14.62 -10.61
CA GLU A 96 -21.88 14.06 -9.98
C GLU A 96 -20.57 14.62 -10.57
N LYS A 97 -20.64 15.37 -11.68
CA LYS A 97 -19.45 15.90 -12.37
C LYS A 97 -18.60 16.84 -11.49
N ASP A 98 -19.24 17.63 -10.63
CA ASP A 98 -18.51 18.49 -9.69
C ASP A 98 -17.68 17.64 -8.72
N GLY A 99 -18.20 16.50 -8.28
CA GLY A 99 -17.46 15.54 -7.44
C GLY A 99 -16.24 14.93 -8.15
N LEU A 100 -16.35 14.64 -9.47
CA LEU A 100 -15.18 14.21 -10.25
C LEU A 100 -14.11 15.30 -10.33
N LYS A 101 -14.55 16.56 -10.52
CA LYS A 101 -13.63 17.69 -10.55
C LYS A 101 -12.92 17.87 -9.22
N ASP A 102 -13.63 17.76 -8.10
CA ASP A 102 -13.05 17.85 -6.76
C ASP A 102 -11.98 16.76 -6.53
N LEU A 103 -12.24 15.52 -6.99
CA LEU A 103 -11.27 14.42 -6.94
C LEU A 103 -10.06 14.70 -7.83
N TYR A 104 -10.27 15.23 -9.02
CA TYR A 104 -9.20 15.61 -9.94
C TYR A 104 -8.31 16.68 -9.32
N ASP A 105 -8.89 17.79 -8.85
CA ASP A 105 -8.17 18.92 -8.26
C ASP A 105 -7.37 18.46 -7.02
N ARG A 106 -7.96 17.59 -6.20
CA ARG A 106 -7.30 16.96 -5.05
C ARG A 106 -6.14 16.07 -5.49
N GLY A 107 -6.32 15.25 -6.51
CA GLY A 107 -5.27 14.39 -7.04
C GLY A 107 -4.09 15.19 -7.60
N ILE A 108 -4.35 16.30 -8.29
CA ILE A 108 -3.30 17.22 -8.76
C ILE A 108 -2.56 17.84 -7.56
N ALA A 109 -3.29 18.30 -6.54
CA ALA A 109 -2.70 18.84 -5.31
C ALA A 109 -1.83 17.81 -4.55
N ASN A 110 -2.18 16.52 -4.63
CA ASN A 110 -1.43 15.42 -4.04
C ASN A 110 -0.22 14.98 -4.89
N GLY A 111 -0.08 15.48 -6.12
CA GLY A 111 1.00 15.13 -7.04
C GLY A 111 0.77 13.85 -7.86
N VAL A 112 -0.48 13.40 -7.99
CA VAL A 112 -0.83 12.25 -8.84
C VAL A 112 -0.60 12.60 -10.31
N LYS A 113 0.14 11.75 -11.01
CA LYS A 113 0.52 11.99 -12.42
C LYS A 113 -0.50 11.42 -13.38
N GLY A 114 -0.74 12.14 -14.48
CA GLY A 114 -1.51 11.63 -15.60
C GLY A 114 -3.02 11.48 -15.34
N LEU A 115 -3.58 12.17 -14.31
CA LEU A 115 -5.02 12.19 -14.11
C LEU A 115 -5.72 12.87 -15.27
N GLU A 116 -6.82 12.30 -15.73
CA GLU A 116 -7.64 12.81 -16.83
C GLU A 116 -9.12 12.74 -16.43
N ILE A 117 -9.87 13.78 -16.77
CA ILE A 117 -11.34 13.71 -16.79
C ILE A 117 -11.74 13.34 -18.20
N LEU A 118 -12.33 12.18 -18.36
CA LEU A 118 -12.80 11.63 -19.63
C LEU A 118 -14.28 11.95 -19.81
N ASP A 119 -14.65 12.32 -21.02
CA ASP A 119 -16.05 12.32 -21.42
C ASP A 119 -16.58 10.89 -21.62
N ARG A 120 -17.86 10.78 -21.98
CA ARG A 120 -18.52 9.49 -22.19
C ARG A 120 -17.83 8.63 -23.26
N GLU A 121 -17.47 9.23 -24.40
CA GLU A 121 -16.90 8.50 -25.55
C GLU A 121 -15.51 7.98 -25.18
N GLN A 122 -14.68 8.81 -24.59
CA GLN A 122 -13.34 8.46 -24.12
C GLN A 122 -13.38 7.38 -23.03
N ALA A 123 -14.34 7.45 -22.10
CA ALA A 123 -14.48 6.45 -21.05
C ALA A 123 -14.87 5.08 -21.62
N LEU A 124 -15.80 5.03 -22.56
CA LEU A 124 -16.22 3.80 -23.24
C LEU A 124 -15.16 3.24 -24.18
N GLU A 125 -14.32 4.08 -24.77
CA GLU A 125 -13.18 3.64 -25.56
C GLU A 125 -12.14 2.92 -24.68
N LYS A 126 -11.86 3.45 -23.47
CA LYS A 126 -10.92 2.85 -22.51
C LYS A 126 -11.47 1.57 -21.86
N GLU A 127 -12.75 1.53 -21.54
CA GLU A 127 -13.42 0.38 -20.93
C GLU A 127 -14.80 0.16 -21.59
N PRO A 128 -14.86 -0.67 -22.63
CA PRO A 128 -16.09 -0.92 -23.40
C PRO A 128 -17.20 -1.60 -22.60
N ASN A 129 -16.90 -2.19 -21.45
CA ASN A 129 -17.89 -2.87 -20.60
C ASN A 129 -18.53 -1.93 -19.56
N LEU A 130 -18.23 -0.64 -19.59
CA LEU A 130 -18.93 0.33 -18.74
C LEU A 130 -20.41 0.40 -19.13
N THR A 131 -21.23 0.83 -18.16
CA THR A 131 -22.64 1.09 -18.41
C THR A 131 -22.81 2.18 -19.48
N GLU A 132 -23.82 2.02 -20.35
CA GLU A 132 -24.16 3.04 -21.35
C GLU A 132 -24.59 4.38 -20.72
N ASN A 133 -24.94 4.39 -19.45
CA ASN A 133 -25.33 5.59 -18.71
C ASN A 133 -24.15 6.41 -18.21
N VAL A 134 -22.90 6.00 -18.51
CA VAL A 134 -21.73 6.78 -18.12
C VAL A 134 -21.80 8.18 -18.75
N VAL A 135 -21.55 9.19 -17.92
CA VAL A 135 -21.56 10.61 -18.31
C VAL A 135 -20.14 11.15 -18.41
N ALA A 136 -19.29 10.78 -17.46
CA ALA A 136 -17.88 11.13 -17.38
C ALA A 136 -17.14 10.15 -16.47
N ALA A 137 -15.81 10.17 -16.53
CA ALA A 137 -14.98 9.41 -15.60
C ALA A 137 -13.68 10.17 -15.24
N LEU A 138 -13.21 10.01 -14.01
CA LEU A 138 -11.84 10.35 -13.64
C LEU A 138 -10.98 9.12 -13.89
N TYR A 139 -10.00 9.23 -14.77
CA TYR A 139 -9.04 8.17 -15.06
C TYR A 139 -7.70 8.44 -14.39
N ALA A 140 -7.19 7.44 -13.66
CA ALA A 140 -5.92 7.46 -12.95
C ALA A 140 -4.99 6.36 -13.51
N PRO A 141 -4.14 6.66 -14.50
CA PRO A 141 -3.29 5.66 -15.17
C PRO A 141 -2.24 5.04 -14.25
N THR A 142 -1.86 5.74 -13.19
CA THR A 142 -0.86 5.25 -12.22
C THR A 142 -1.43 4.24 -11.22
N SER A 143 -2.72 4.01 -11.20
CA SER A 143 -3.33 2.94 -10.43
C SER A 143 -2.99 1.57 -11.02
N GLY A 144 -3.06 0.53 -10.19
CA GLY A 144 -2.76 -0.83 -10.65
C GLY A 144 -3.34 -1.89 -9.72
N ILE A 145 -3.07 -3.13 -10.05
CA ILE A 145 -3.43 -4.29 -9.23
C ILE A 145 -2.20 -5.12 -8.91
N ILE A 146 -2.13 -5.62 -7.68
CA ILE A 146 -1.09 -6.52 -7.19
C ILE A 146 -1.71 -7.56 -6.28
N CYS A 147 -1.23 -8.81 -6.32
CA CYS A 147 -1.67 -9.80 -5.35
C CYS A 147 -1.14 -9.46 -3.95
N PRO A 148 -2.01 -9.14 -2.97
CA PRO A 148 -1.58 -8.73 -1.64
C PRO A 148 -0.89 -9.86 -0.87
N PHE A 149 -1.25 -11.11 -1.13
CA PHE A 149 -0.58 -12.28 -0.57
C PHE A 149 0.86 -12.36 -1.05
N ILE A 150 1.06 -12.36 -2.36
CA ILE A 150 2.40 -12.47 -2.95
C ILE A 150 3.28 -11.29 -2.50
N LEU A 151 2.74 -10.07 -2.48
CA LEU A 151 3.45 -8.88 -2.01
C LEU A 151 3.93 -9.06 -0.56
N ASN A 152 3.04 -9.50 0.33
CA ASN A 152 3.38 -9.67 1.74
C ASN A 152 4.40 -10.80 1.96
N ILE A 153 4.18 -11.95 1.32
CA ILE A 153 5.06 -13.13 1.42
C ILE A 153 6.45 -12.78 0.89
N ALA A 154 6.53 -12.20 -0.31
CA ALA A 154 7.83 -11.87 -0.92
C ALA A 154 8.65 -10.87 -0.07
N MET A 155 7.99 -9.90 0.58
CA MET A 155 8.68 -9.01 1.50
C MET A 155 9.18 -9.73 2.76
N ALA A 156 8.37 -10.65 3.31
CA ALA A 156 8.77 -11.44 4.48
C ALA A 156 9.93 -12.39 4.16
N GLU A 157 9.85 -13.11 3.05
CA GLU A 157 10.91 -14.03 2.59
C GLU A 157 12.22 -13.27 2.32
N ASN A 158 12.12 -12.10 1.66
CA ASN A 158 13.29 -11.27 1.42
C ASN A 158 13.92 -10.76 2.72
N ALA A 159 13.10 -10.31 3.69
CA ALA A 159 13.59 -9.90 5.01
C ALA A 159 14.25 -11.06 5.75
N ASN A 160 13.64 -12.23 5.74
CA ASN A 160 14.16 -13.44 6.39
C ASN A 160 15.49 -13.89 5.76
N ALA A 161 15.58 -13.94 4.44
CA ALA A 161 16.81 -14.26 3.72
C ALA A 161 17.96 -13.29 4.02
N ASN A 162 17.64 -12.07 4.47
CA ASN A 162 18.61 -11.05 4.88
C ASN A 162 18.76 -10.94 6.42
N GLY A 163 18.36 -11.98 7.18
CA GLY A 163 18.67 -12.15 8.60
C GLY A 163 17.61 -11.65 9.58
N VAL A 164 16.41 -11.25 9.12
CA VAL A 164 15.29 -10.96 10.03
C VAL A 164 14.66 -12.27 10.49
N GLU A 165 14.48 -12.44 11.79
CA GLU A 165 13.83 -13.62 12.35
C GLU A 165 12.32 -13.41 12.50
N PHE A 166 11.51 -14.42 12.15
CA PHE A 166 10.06 -14.40 12.29
C PHE A 166 9.62 -15.43 13.33
N PHE A 167 8.81 -14.99 14.30
CA PHE A 167 8.22 -15.83 15.33
C PHE A 167 6.70 -15.76 15.22
N PHE A 168 6.12 -16.83 14.72
CA PHE A 168 4.67 -17.00 14.62
C PHE A 168 4.11 -17.65 15.90
N ASN A 169 2.76 -17.67 16.04
CA ASN A 169 2.06 -18.13 17.24
C ASN A 169 2.59 -17.44 18.51
N THR A 170 3.01 -16.18 18.37
CA THR A 170 3.65 -15.40 19.43
C THR A 170 2.89 -14.09 19.63
N GLU A 171 2.00 -14.08 20.62
CA GLU A 171 1.21 -12.90 20.98
C GLU A 171 1.98 -11.99 21.93
N VAL A 172 2.01 -10.69 21.63
CA VAL A 172 2.57 -9.67 22.51
C VAL A 172 1.47 -9.20 23.46
N GLU A 173 1.57 -9.55 24.73
CA GLU A 173 0.59 -9.20 25.76
C GLU A 173 0.84 -7.81 26.35
N ALA A 174 2.11 -7.42 26.52
CA ALA A 174 2.47 -6.15 27.13
C ALA A 174 3.86 -5.67 26.70
N ILE A 175 4.03 -4.35 26.74
CA ILE A 175 5.34 -3.70 26.56
C ILE A 175 5.66 -2.98 27.89
N THR A 176 6.72 -3.41 28.56
CA THR A 176 7.17 -2.77 29.81
C THR A 176 8.50 -2.05 29.55
N PRO A 177 8.64 -0.80 30.00
CA PRO A 177 9.92 -0.11 29.94
C PRO A 177 10.98 -0.88 30.71
N ALA A 178 12.16 -1.02 30.15
CA ALA A 178 13.30 -1.52 30.90
C ALA A 178 13.60 -0.54 32.05
N VAL A 179 13.61 -1.03 33.28
CA VAL A 179 14.10 -0.26 34.40
C VAL A 179 15.63 -0.22 34.25
N CYS A 180 16.17 0.93 33.81
CA CYS A 180 17.59 1.16 33.95
C CYS A 180 17.87 1.31 35.45
N ASP A 181 18.35 0.27 36.09
CA ASP A 181 19.00 0.42 37.38
C ASP A 181 20.17 1.38 37.19
N LYS A 182 19.96 2.63 37.58
CA LYS A 182 21.04 3.58 37.81
C LYS A 182 21.68 3.23 39.16
N SER A 183 22.17 2.03 39.34
CA SER A 183 23.16 1.75 40.33
C SER A 183 24.51 2.09 39.71
N GLY A 184 24.89 3.35 39.90
CA GLY A 184 26.19 3.81 39.53
C GLY A 184 27.30 3.01 40.28
N ASP A 185 28.35 2.84 39.59
CA ASP A 185 29.73 3.11 40.06
C ASP A 185 30.58 3.46 38.87
#